data_f32143ff7c918387295753fd151f02c3
#
_entry.id   f32143ff7c918387295753fd151f02c3
#
_cell.length_a   1.000
_cell.length_b   1.000
_cell.length_c   1.000
_cell.angle_alpha   90.00
_cell.angle_beta   90.00
_cell.angle_gamma   90.00
#
_symmetry.space_group_name_H-M   'P 1'
#
loop_
_entity.id
_entity.type
_entity.pdbx_description
1 polymer ?
#
loop_
_entity_poly.entity_id
_entity_poly.type
_entity_poly.pdbx_seq_one_letter_code
_entity_poly.pdbx_strand_id
1 'polypeptide(L)'
;MGTTALGVSPNTDGVGVTPLAHRQVLGAQWSNTGIITGLSVTGRSDLRYNVSAGVAVCSRGATDGKTLAYYEGGQTPATSAGDPSNPRIDMIWIKANNQVEYKDSDNLVTVGVTQGTPSASPVAPSIPAGCTVLRRMRVPASMTVTTSATASDSADYAIPYSASMGRLAYFENRAEGPANFSNKVVEYYDEAVTFDVPTDRLLELRYRATACCAMRGHPDKPTENAGEMACWFVCFQLDGQDVPNSGGQFQVSRAWQPVMISTLVQVGAGRHTVRIRNHRVPWGENVYFICHSNKEETFSPRILEVWDRGTAK
;
A
#
# COMPACT_ATOMS: atom_id res chain seq x y z
N MET A 1 -29.89 -10.33 22.80
CA MET A 1 -30.58 -9.25 22.04
C MET A 1 -30.27 -9.46 20.57
N GLY A 2 -31.27 -9.45 19.68
CA GLY A 2 -31.03 -9.50 18.24
C GLY A 2 -30.49 -8.19 17.73
N THR A 3 -29.72 -8.23 16.62
CA THR A 3 -29.24 -7.04 15.90
C THR A 3 -30.29 -6.59 14.89
N THR A 4 -30.35 -5.28 14.62
CA THR A 4 -31.29 -4.69 13.66
C THR A 4 -30.54 -4.27 12.39
N ALA A 5 -31.21 -4.39 11.22
CA ALA A 5 -30.63 -4.07 9.93
C ALA A 5 -30.76 -2.56 9.61
N LEU A 6 -29.80 -2.03 8.83
CA LEU A 6 -29.88 -0.68 8.29
C LEU A 6 -31.14 -0.55 7.39
N GLY A 7 -31.84 0.55 7.54
CA GLY A 7 -33.08 0.81 6.79
C GLY A 7 -34.38 0.25 7.44
N VAL A 8 -34.26 -0.51 8.54
CA VAL A 8 -35.43 -0.98 9.30
C VAL A 8 -35.86 0.08 10.30
N SER A 9 -37.08 0.61 10.13
CA SER A 9 -37.64 1.60 11.04
C SER A 9 -37.90 0.99 12.41
N PRO A 10 -37.80 1.78 13.50
CA PRO A 10 -38.21 1.31 14.82
C PRO A 10 -39.70 0.86 14.87
N ASN A 11 -39.93 -0.26 15.54
CA ASN A 11 -41.29 -0.71 15.86
C ASN A 11 -41.87 0.09 17.06
N THR A 12 -43.04 -0.28 17.51
CA THR A 12 -43.72 0.36 18.65
C THR A 12 -42.91 0.29 19.95
N ASP A 13 -42.03 -0.72 20.10
CA ASP A 13 -41.19 -0.91 21.27
C ASP A 13 -39.82 -0.18 21.12
N GLY A 14 -39.65 0.59 20.04
CA GLY A 14 -38.41 1.32 19.75
C GLY A 14 -37.26 0.45 19.18
N VAL A 15 -37.55 -0.79 18.78
CA VAL A 15 -36.56 -1.69 18.19
C VAL A 15 -36.41 -1.39 16.69
N GLY A 16 -35.29 -0.85 16.28
CA GLY A 16 -34.97 -0.50 14.91
C GLY A 16 -33.44 -0.31 14.75
N VAL A 17 -33.02 0.28 13.65
CA VAL A 17 -31.59 0.53 13.42
C VAL A 17 -31.02 1.47 14.49
N THR A 18 -29.93 1.08 15.11
CA THR A 18 -29.20 1.91 16.05
C THR A 18 -28.02 2.63 15.35
N PRO A 19 -27.53 3.77 15.87
CA PRO A 19 -26.33 4.41 15.34
C PRO A 19 -25.14 3.46 15.28
N LEU A 20 -24.95 2.59 16.26
CA LEU A 20 -23.88 1.59 16.24
C LEU A 20 -24.07 0.58 15.10
N ALA A 21 -25.28 0.01 14.93
CA ALA A 21 -25.55 -0.91 13.83
C ALA A 21 -25.29 -0.25 12.46
N HIS A 22 -25.68 1.03 12.33
CA HIS A 22 -25.40 1.81 11.12
C HIS A 22 -23.88 1.92 10.87
N ARG A 23 -23.09 2.31 11.90
CA ARG A 23 -21.64 2.42 11.78
C ARG A 23 -20.97 1.08 11.45
N GLN A 24 -21.46 -0.04 11.97
CA GLN A 24 -20.94 -1.37 11.64
C GLN A 24 -21.19 -1.72 10.17
N VAL A 25 -22.37 -1.43 9.63
CA VAL A 25 -22.67 -1.64 8.19
C VAL A 25 -21.77 -0.77 7.31
N LEU A 26 -21.56 0.50 7.68
CA LEU A 26 -20.58 1.36 7.00
C LEU A 26 -19.15 0.81 7.15
N GLY A 27 -18.82 0.26 8.32
CA GLY A 27 -17.53 -0.39 8.57
C GLY A 27 -17.23 -1.54 7.61
N ALA A 28 -18.25 -2.30 7.24
CA ALA A 28 -18.16 -3.41 6.29
C ALA A 28 -17.96 -2.97 4.82
N GLN A 29 -18.09 -1.68 4.51
CA GLN A 29 -17.91 -1.13 3.16
C GLN A 29 -16.51 -0.58 2.90
N TRP A 30 -15.77 -0.22 3.94
CA TRP A 30 -14.49 0.50 3.84
C TRP A 30 -13.35 -0.23 4.55
N SER A 31 -12.22 -0.43 3.87
CA SER A 31 -11.05 -1.10 4.44
C SER A 31 -10.29 -0.22 5.44
N ASN A 32 -10.27 1.10 5.22
CA ASN A 32 -9.54 2.06 6.05
C ASN A 32 -10.36 3.34 6.30
N THR A 33 -9.83 4.25 7.10
CA THR A 33 -10.25 5.64 7.19
C THR A 33 -9.51 6.48 6.17
N GLY A 34 -10.08 7.61 5.74
CA GLY A 34 -9.45 8.50 4.77
C GLY A 34 -10.46 9.35 4.01
N ILE A 35 -9.97 10.08 3.04
CA ILE A 35 -10.77 10.95 2.18
C ILE A 35 -11.52 10.12 1.14
N ILE A 36 -12.83 10.34 0.99
CA ILE A 36 -13.61 9.81 -0.13
C ILE A 36 -13.56 10.79 -1.31
N THR A 37 -13.83 12.07 -1.04
CA THR A 37 -13.83 13.12 -2.04
C THR A 37 -13.63 14.49 -1.41
N GLY A 38 -13.09 15.46 -2.16
CA GLY A 38 -12.84 16.82 -1.68
C GLY A 38 -11.81 16.88 -0.56
N LEU A 39 -12.07 17.69 0.46
CA LEU A 39 -11.24 17.87 1.66
C LEU A 39 -9.78 18.27 1.35
N SER A 40 -9.57 18.97 0.24
CA SER A 40 -8.25 19.50 -0.13
C SER A 40 -7.81 20.55 0.88
N VAL A 41 -6.56 20.42 1.36
CA VAL A 41 -5.95 21.33 2.31
C VAL A 41 -5.04 22.30 1.58
N THR A 42 -5.24 23.61 1.76
CA THR A 42 -4.41 24.65 1.18
C THR A 42 -4.02 25.71 2.22
N GLY A 43 -2.85 26.29 2.06
CA GLY A 43 -2.38 27.39 2.90
C GLY A 43 -3.14 28.68 2.65
N ARG A 44 -3.04 29.62 3.61
CA ARG A 44 -3.68 30.95 3.60
C ARG A 44 -2.64 32.03 3.89
N SER A 45 -3.04 33.29 3.71
CA SER A 45 -2.26 34.47 4.10
C SER A 45 -2.27 34.77 5.61
N ASP A 46 -2.81 33.86 6.40
CA ASP A 46 -2.79 33.86 7.86
C ASP A 46 -2.23 32.51 8.38
N LEU A 47 -2.33 32.26 9.68
CA LEU A 47 -1.87 31.02 10.34
C LEU A 47 -2.97 29.94 10.37
N ARG A 48 -3.85 29.84 9.38
CA ARG A 48 -4.89 28.82 9.25
C ARG A 48 -4.73 28.09 7.93
N TYR A 49 -5.36 26.93 7.80
CA TYR A 49 -5.46 26.20 6.54
C TYR A 49 -6.92 26.23 6.05
N ASN A 50 -7.13 26.36 4.75
CA ASN A 50 -8.42 26.08 4.14
C ASN A 50 -8.58 24.59 3.94
N VAL A 51 -9.79 24.09 4.22
CA VAL A 51 -10.22 22.73 3.87
C VAL A 51 -11.44 22.85 3.00
N SER A 52 -11.39 22.29 1.78
CA SER A 52 -12.54 22.33 0.87
C SER A 52 -13.68 21.45 1.36
N ALA A 53 -14.88 21.66 0.82
CA ALA A 53 -16.00 20.73 1.05
C ALA A 53 -15.64 19.32 0.59
N GLY A 54 -16.19 18.30 1.28
CA GLY A 54 -15.93 16.92 0.93
C GLY A 54 -16.40 15.94 1.98
N VAL A 55 -16.05 14.67 1.79
CA VAL A 55 -16.47 13.54 2.64
C VAL A 55 -15.27 12.69 3.02
N ALA A 56 -15.22 12.27 4.28
CA ALA A 56 -14.22 11.33 4.80
C ALA A 56 -14.88 10.15 5.53
N VAL A 57 -14.16 9.03 5.57
CA VAL A 57 -14.43 7.90 6.46
C VAL A 57 -13.68 8.12 7.75
N CYS A 58 -14.39 8.22 8.86
CA CYS A 58 -13.85 8.33 10.23
C CYS A 58 -14.13 7.05 11.01
N SER A 59 -13.34 6.79 12.08
CA SER A 59 -13.54 5.65 12.98
C SER A 59 -13.03 5.98 14.38
N ARG A 60 -13.70 5.41 15.38
CA ARG A 60 -13.29 5.45 16.80
C ARG A 60 -12.59 4.16 17.24
N GLY A 61 -12.38 3.22 16.33
CA GLY A 61 -11.75 1.94 16.58
C GLY A 61 -12.52 0.78 15.96
N ALA A 62 -11.95 -0.44 16.05
CA ALA A 62 -12.47 -1.63 15.37
C ALA A 62 -13.88 -2.02 15.81
N THR A 63 -14.23 -1.79 17.08
CA THR A 63 -15.54 -2.17 17.64
C THR A 63 -16.64 -1.13 17.40
N ASP A 64 -16.29 0.09 16.95
CA ASP A 64 -17.25 1.17 16.71
C ASP A 64 -17.77 1.20 15.26
N GLY A 65 -17.07 0.55 14.33
CA GLY A 65 -17.35 0.66 12.90
C GLY A 65 -16.84 1.97 12.30
N LYS A 66 -17.57 2.53 11.31
CA LYS A 66 -17.15 3.75 10.61
C LYS A 66 -18.28 4.76 10.46
N THR A 67 -17.88 6.04 10.44
CA THR A 67 -18.79 7.18 10.25
C THR A 67 -18.37 7.93 8.99
N LEU A 68 -19.33 8.31 8.15
CA LEU A 68 -19.08 9.18 7.00
C LEU A 68 -19.26 10.64 7.44
N ALA A 69 -18.18 11.40 7.39
CA ALA A 69 -18.16 12.80 7.81
C ALA A 69 -18.23 13.69 6.57
N TYR A 70 -19.35 14.37 6.36
CA TYR A 70 -19.48 15.45 5.38
C TYR A 70 -19.08 16.78 6.01
N TYR A 71 -18.17 17.50 5.36
CA TYR A 71 -17.74 18.83 5.74
C TYR A 71 -18.07 19.83 4.62
N GLU A 72 -18.70 20.94 4.97
CA GLU A 72 -19.14 21.94 4.00
C GLU A 72 -18.00 22.79 3.43
N GLY A 73 -16.82 22.68 4.00
CA GLY A 73 -15.67 23.53 3.72
C GLY A 73 -15.51 24.62 4.78
N GLY A 74 -14.30 25.15 4.86
CA GLY A 74 -13.96 26.20 5.84
C GLY A 74 -12.48 26.23 6.18
N GLN A 75 -12.15 26.60 7.39
CA GLN A 75 -10.79 26.79 7.84
C GLN A 75 -10.52 26.05 9.15
N THR A 76 -9.25 25.68 9.37
CA THR A 76 -8.82 25.13 10.66
C THR A 76 -8.74 26.23 11.73
N PRO A 77 -8.67 25.86 13.03
CA PRO A 77 -8.10 26.74 14.04
C PRO A 77 -6.70 27.23 13.61
N ALA A 78 -6.25 28.36 14.17
CA ALA A 78 -4.92 28.89 13.87
C ALA A 78 -3.83 27.95 14.41
N THR A 79 -2.79 27.74 13.62
CA THR A 79 -1.52 27.15 14.07
C THR A 79 -0.57 28.25 14.54
N SER A 80 0.54 27.88 15.19
CA SER A 80 1.58 28.85 15.56
C SER A 80 2.46 29.22 14.37
N ALA A 81 3.11 30.36 14.43
CA ALA A 81 4.19 30.71 13.53
C ALA A 81 5.30 29.63 13.52
N GLY A 82 6.12 29.60 12.50
CA GLY A 82 7.27 28.72 12.42
C GLY A 82 8.30 29.02 13.51
N ASP A 83 8.94 27.99 14.05
CA ASP A 83 10.09 28.12 14.92
C ASP A 83 11.20 28.91 14.18
N PRO A 84 12.00 29.74 14.86
CA PRO A 84 13.05 30.51 14.17
C PRO A 84 14.08 29.68 13.41
N SER A 85 14.37 28.45 13.85
CA SER A 85 15.47 27.64 13.36
C SER A 85 15.06 26.32 12.74
N ASN A 86 13.98 25.71 13.21
CA ASN A 86 13.64 24.33 12.86
C ASN A 86 12.26 24.21 12.21
N PRO A 87 12.11 23.36 11.18
CA PRO A 87 10.80 23.00 10.63
C PRO A 87 10.04 22.08 11.59
N ARG A 88 8.72 21.98 11.40
CA ARG A 88 7.85 20.98 12.05
C ARG A 88 6.88 20.38 11.05
N ILE A 89 6.16 19.33 11.43
CA ILE A 89 5.04 18.76 10.67
C ILE A 89 3.75 19.00 11.44
N ASP A 90 2.82 19.72 10.84
CA ASP A 90 1.46 19.90 11.35
C ASP A 90 0.53 18.88 10.71
N MET A 91 -0.32 18.23 11.52
CA MET A 91 -1.32 17.26 11.06
C MET A 91 -2.67 17.94 10.94
N ILE A 92 -3.20 18.03 9.71
CA ILE A 92 -4.55 18.51 9.47
C ILE A 92 -5.50 17.31 9.44
N TRP A 93 -6.56 17.38 10.24
CA TRP A 93 -7.48 16.26 10.43
C TRP A 93 -8.94 16.69 10.43
N ILE A 94 -9.83 15.72 10.23
CA ILE A 94 -11.29 15.82 10.36
C ILE A 94 -11.77 14.86 11.43
N LYS A 95 -12.84 15.21 12.13
CA LYS A 95 -13.46 14.41 13.17
C LYS A 95 -14.98 14.52 13.09
N ALA A 96 -15.67 13.39 13.14
CA ALA A 96 -17.09 13.32 13.42
C ALA A 96 -17.28 13.23 14.94
N ASN A 97 -17.72 14.32 15.55
CA ASN A 97 -17.99 14.36 16.99
C ASN A 97 -19.25 13.54 17.34
N ASN A 98 -19.21 12.92 18.51
CA ASN A 98 -20.33 12.15 19.06
C ASN A 98 -20.41 12.40 20.56
N GLN A 99 -21.27 13.32 20.93
CA GLN A 99 -21.42 13.77 22.32
C GLN A 99 -21.95 12.67 23.25
N VAL A 100 -22.90 11.89 22.76
CA VAL A 100 -23.60 10.89 23.60
C VAL A 100 -22.66 9.73 23.96
N GLU A 101 -22.01 9.13 22.98
CA GLU A 101 -21.21 7.92 23.19
C GLU A 101 -19.77 8.23 23.62
N TYR A 102 -19.17 9.32 23.09
CA TYR A 102 -17.74 9.63 23.29
C TYR A 102 -17.49 10.90 24.08
N LYS A 103 -18.54 11.58 24.56
CA LYS A 103 -18.43 12.81 25.35
C LYS A 103 -17.68 13.94 24.64
N ASP A 104 -17.78 13.96 23.30
CA ASP A 104 -17.30 15.11 22.54
C ASP A 104 -18.12 16.36 22.87
N SER A 105 -17.62 17.55 22.48
CA SER A 105 -18.27 18.83 22.77
C SER A 105 -19.68 18.96 22.14
N ASP A 106 -19.88 18.29 21.01
CA ASP A 106 -21.08 18.39 20.17
C ASP A 106 -21.24 17.16 19.27
N ASN A 107 -22.13 17.23 18.27
CA ASN A 107 -22.35 16.22 17.23
C ASN A 107 -21.99 16.77 15.83
N LEU A 108 -21.08 17.73 15.74
CA LEU A 108 -20.69 18.36 14.47
C LEU A 108 -19.49 17.65 13.84
N VAL A 109 -19.33 17.85 12.55
CA VAL A 109 -18.08 17.52 11.86
C VAL A 109 -17.14 18.70 11.98
N THR A 110 -15.96 18.47 12.51
CA THR A 110 -14.95 19.50 12.76
C THR A 110 -13.63 19.18 12.06
N VAL A 111 -12.90 20.21 11.65
CA VAL A 111 -11.54 20.12 11.18
C VAL A 111 -10.59 20.77 12.18
N GLY A 112 -9.39 20.24 12.30
CA GLY A 112 -8.42 20.76 13.23
C GLY A 112 -6.98 20.61 12.76
N VAL A 113 -6.07 21.15 13.56
CA VAL A 113 -4.63 21.03 13.37
C VAL A 113 -3.96 20.56 14.66
N THR A 114 -3.12 19.55 14.56
CA THR A 114 -2.20 19.16 15.62
C THR A 114 -0.80 19.52 15.21
N GLN A 115 -0.18 20.42 15.98
CA GLN A 115 1.15 20.93 15.69
C GLN A 115 2.23 19.95 16.12
N GLY A 116 3.22 19.73 15.24
CA GLY A 116 4.39 18.96 15.59
C GLY A 116 5.42 19.74 16.40
N THR A 117 6.40 19.03 16.92
CA THR A 117 7.56 19.63 17.62
C THR A 117 8.59 20.05 16.58
N PRO A 118 9.07 21.31 16.61
CA PRO A 118 10.16 21.76 15.73
C PRO A 118 11.44 20.95 15.95
N SER A 119 12.06 20.50 14.86
CA SER A 119 13.29 19.70 14.86
C SER A 119 13.98 19.76 13.51
N ALA A 120 15.30 19.53 13.46
CA ALA A 120 16.05 19.37 12.20
C ALA A 120 15.50 18.20 11.35
N SER A 121 14.98 17.16 12.02
CA SER A 121 14.30 16.02 11.39
C SER A 121 12.90 15.86 12.01
N PRO A 122 11.90 16.66 11.61
CA PRO A 122 10.61 16.71 12.27
C PRO A 122 9.80 15.43 11.99
N VAL A 123 9.13 14.95 13.02
CA VAL A 123 8.23 13.79 12.96
C VAL A 123 6.79 14.28 13.10
N ALA A 124 5.87 13.62 12.36
CA ALA A 124 4.45 13.91 12.47
C ALA A 124 3.92 13.56 13.88
N PRO A 125 3.18 14.47 14.53
CA PRO A 125 2.58 14.20 15.84
C PRO A 125 1.44 13.21 15.74
N SER A 126 1.07 12.56 16.85
CA SER A 126 -0.18 11.81 16.96
C SER A 126 -1.37 12.75 16.96
N ILE A 127 -2.45 12.35 16.28
CA ILE A 127 -3.71 13.11 16.25
C ILE A 127 -4.66 12.64 17.36
N PRO A 128 -5.65 13.47 17.76
CA PRO A 128 -6.65 13.06 18.76
C PRO A 128 -7.44 11.82 18.33
N ALA A 129 -7.94 11.07 19.31
CA ALA A 129 -8.75 9.88 19.03
C ALA A 129 -9.99 10.19 18.20
N GLY A 130 -10.27 9.33 17.22
CA GLY A 130 -11.41 9.48 16.31
C GLY A 130 -11.21 10.48 15.18
N CYS A 131 -10.03 11.11 15.08
CA CYS A 131 -9.68 11.95 13.96
C CYS A 131 -9.18 11.12 12.77
N THR A 132 -9.42 11.62 11.57
CA THR A 132 -8.90 11.09 10.31
C THR A 132 -7.98 12.13 9.67
N VAL A 133 -6.78 11.73 9.28
CA VAL A 133 -5.79 12.62 8.65
C VAL A 133 -6.27 13.05 7.28
N LEU A 134 -6.23 14.35 7.02
CA LEU A 134 -6.46 14.95 5.71
C LEU A 134 -5.13 15.26 5.00
N ARG A 135 -4.18 15.83 5.74
CA ARG A 135 -2.88 16.21 5.19
C ARG A 135 -1.82 16.37 6.26
N ARG A 136 -0.60 16.02 5.94
CA ARG A 136 0.60 16.34 6.71
C ARG A 136 1.28 17.54 6.06
N MET A 137 1.41 18.64 6.80
CA MET A 137 1.95 19.91 6.29
C MET A 137 3.31 20.18 6.94
N ARG A 138 4.35 20.25 6.13
CA ARG A 138 5.68 20.69 6.59
C ARG A 138 5.68 22.21 6.71
N VAL A 139 5.82 22.68 7.91
CA VAL A 139 5.94 24.09 8.28
C VAL A 139 7.43 24.45 8.30
N PRO A 140 7.91 25.33 7.43
CA PRO A 140 9.31 25.75 7.43
C PRO A 140 9.65 26.61 8.66
N ALA A 141 10.93 26.73 8.95
CA ALA A 141 11.41 27.68 9.95
C ALA A 141 10.95 29.10 9.59
N SER A 142 10.70 29.92 10.62
CA SER A 142 10.29 31.33 10.51
C SER A 142 9.01 31.56 9.67
N MET A 143 8.16 30.57 9.48
CA MET A 143 6.88 30.73 8.77
C MET A 143 5.97 31.72 9.49
N THR A 144 5.44 32.70 8.74
CA THR A 144 4.47 33.69 9.23
C THR A 144 3.06 33.50 8.63
N VAL A 145 2.94 32.77 7.52
CA VAL A 145 1.69 32.48 6.82
C VAL A 145 1.72 31.06 6.26
N THR A 146 0.60 30.36 6.32
CA THR A 146 0.53 28.92 5.96
C THR A 146 0.65 28.66 4.47
N THR A 147 0.59 29.68 3.58
CA THR A 147 0.94 29.53 2.15
C THR A 147 2.39 29.09 1.94
N SER A 148 3.27 29.25 2.93
CA SER A 148 4.65 28.78 2.88
C SER A 148 4.81 27.32 3.33
N ALA A 149 3.77 26.71 3.91
CA ALA A 149 3.80 25.30 4.29
C ALA A 149 3.56 24.41 3.06
N THR A 150 4.24 23.29 3.01
CA THR A 150 4.14 22.33 1.89
C THR A 150 3.63 20.98 2.38
N ALA A 151 2.89 20.26 1.54
CA ALA A 151 2.52 18.89 1.85
C ALA A 151 3.76 18.00 1.91
N SER A 152 3.90 17.19 2.97
CA SER A 152 5.05 16.30 3.15
C SER A 152 4.87 14.94 2.47
N ASP A 153 3.64 14.60 2.10
CA ASP A 153 3.26 13.32 1.47
C ASP A 153 1.96 13.40 0.67
N SER A 154 1.50 12.27 0.14
CA SER A 154 0.17 12.15 -0.49
C SER A 154 -0.93 12.18 0.58
N ALA A 155 -2.15 12.51 0.15
CA ALA A 155 -3.34 12.39 1.01
C ALA A 155 -3.71 10.91 1.23
N ASP A 156 -4.27 10.62 2.40
CA ASP A 156 -4.77 9.29 2.72
C ASP A 156 -6.22 9.16 2.22
N TYR A 157 -6.46 8.29 1.22
CA TYR A 157 -7.79 8.03 0.69
C TYR A 157 -8.45 6.82 1.32
N ALA A 158 -9.77 6.87 1.50
CA ALA A 158 -10.57 5.74 1.90
C ALA A 158 -10.75 4.75 0.74
N ILE A 159 -10.55 3.47 1.00
CA ILE A 159 -10.62 2.40 0.00
C ILE A 159 -11.83 1.52 0.29
N PRO A 160 -12.85 1.48 -0.62
CA PRO A 160 -13.95 0.54 -0.48
C PRO A 160 -13.47 -0.91 -0.60
N TYR A 161 -14.02 -1.83 0.19
CA TYR A 161 -13.71 -3.26 0.05
C TYR A 161 -14.05 -3.84 -1.33
N SER A 162 -15.02 -3.26 -2.05
CA SER A 162 -15.38 -3.68 -3.41
C SER A 162 -14.40 -3.21 -4.48
N ALA A 163 -13.58 -2.20 -4.20
CA ALA A 163 -12.61 -1.68 -5.15
C ALA A 163 -11.28 -2.45 -5.07
N SER A 164 -10.42 -2.25 -6.07
CA SER A 164 -9.02 -2.67 -5.98
C SER A 164 -8.30 -1.89 -4.88
N MET A 165 -7.59 -2.59 -4.03
CA MET A 165 -6.71 -2.00 -3.01
C MET A 165 -5.33 -1.63 -3.57
N GLY A 166 -5.14 -1.76 -4.88
CA GLY A 166 -3.88 -1.43 -5.54
C GLY A 166 -2.81 -2.51 -5.34
N ARG A 167 -1.56 -2.09 -5.19
CA ARG A 167 -0.44 -3.00 -4.95
C ARG A 167 -0.41 -3.41 -3.47
N LEU A 168 -0.65 -4.70 -3.21
CA LEU A 168 -0.68 -5.28 -1.86
C LEU A 168 0.71 -5.55 -1.32
N ALA A 169 1.63 -6.00 -2.19
CA ALA A 169 2.98 -6.34 -1.78
C ALA A 169 4.00 -6.07 -2.90
N TYR A 170 5.23 -5.80 -2.47
CA TYR A 170 6.37 -5.53 -3.34
C TYR A 170 7.65 -6.04 -2.69
N PHE A 171 8.47 -6.73 -3.48
CA PHE A 171 9.80 -7.15 -3.10
C PHE A 171 10.77 -6.92 -4.26
N GLU A 172 11.95 -6.43 -3.94
CA GLU A 172 13.01 -6.14 -4.89
C GLU A 172 14.31 -6.79 -4.42
N ASN A 173 14.93 -7.58 -5.28
CA ASN A 173 16.21 -8.20 -5.04
C ASN A 173 17.23 -7.71 -6.08
N ARG A 174 18.22 -6.96 -5.62
CA ARG A 174 19.31 -6.41 -6.44
C ARG A 174 20.60 -7.24 -6.40
N ALA A 175 20.66 -8.28 -5.58
CA ALA A 175 21.81 -9.15 -5.53
C ALA A 175 22.00 -9.87 -6.86
N GLU A 176 23.23 -10.03 -7.30
CA GLU A 176 23.56 -10.93 -8.42
C GLU A 176 23.29 -12.37 -8.02
N GLY A 177 22.79 -13.15 -8.95
CA GLY A 177 22.45 -14.56 -8.73
C GLY A 177 20.94 -14.86 -8.83
N PRO A 178 20.53 -16.07 -8.46
CA PRO A 178 21.36 -17.23 -8.20
C PRO A 178 22.04 -17.67 -9.49
N ALA A 179 23.32 -17.94 -9.41
CA ALA A 179 24.04 -18.63 -10.47
C ALA A 179 24.13 -20.11 -10.09
N ASN A 180 23.33 -20.94 -10.72
CA ASN A 180 23.34 -22.36 -10.45
C ASN A 180 24.41 -23.07 -11.26
N PHE A 181 25.58 -23.33 -10.63
CA PHE A 181 26.71 -24.05 -11.21
C PHE A 181 26.80 -25.52 -10.76
N SER A 182 25.74 -26.02 -10.14
CA SER A 182 25.65 -27.43 -9.77
C SER A 182 25.18 -28.27 -10.95
N ASN A 183 25.71 -29.49 -11.08
CA ASN A 183 25.15 -30.50 -12.00
C ASN A 183 23.76 -30.99 -11.58
N LYS A 184 23.34 -30.64 -10.35
CA LYS A 184 22.00 -30.92 -9.82
C LYS A 184 21.12 -29.71 -10.04
N VAL A 185 19.83 -29.96 -10.31
CA VAL A 185 18.81 -28.91 -10.28
C VAL A 185 18.66 -28.46 -8.85
N VAL A 186 18.92 -27.16 -8.60
CA VAL A 186 18.73 -26.53 -7.30
C VAL A 186 17.57 -25.56 -7.42
N GLU A 187 16.57 -25.73 -6.56
CA GLU A 187 15.42 -24.82 -6.47
C GLU A 187 15.77 -23.59 -5.64
N TYR A 188 15.39 -22.41 -6.14
CA TYR A 188 15.55 -21.14 -5.47
C TYR A 188 14.20 -20.51 -5.16
N TYR A 189 14.11 -19.85 -4.00
CA TYR A 189 12.88 -19.26 -3.44
C TYR A 189 13.15 -17.88 -2.83
N ASP A 190 14.12 -17.14 -3.37
CA ASP A 190 14.67 -15.94 -2.74
C ASP A 190 13.69 -14.76 -2.74
N GLU A 191 12.75 -14.73 -3.67
CA GLU A 191 11.75 -13.66 -3.77
C GLU A 191 10.45 -14.13 -3.12
N ALA A 192 10.08 -13.53 -2.00
CA ALA A 192 8.86 -13.83 -1.28
C ALA A 192 8.23 -12.57 -0.66
N VAL A 193 6.89 -12.50 -0.68
CA VAL A 193 6.10 -11.44 -0.04
C VAL A 193 4.92 -12.03 0.70
N THR A 194 4.55 -11.39 1.81
CA THR A 194 3.36 -11.73 2.59
C THR A 194 2.43 -10.53 2.65
N PHE A 195 1.12 -10.77 2.54
CA PHE A 195 0.09 -9.74 2.57
C PHE A 195 -1.20 -10.31 3.16
N ASP A 196 -2.12 -9.42 3.54
CA ASP A 196 -3.43 -9.76 4.06
C ASP A 196 -4.51 -9.23 3.12
N VAL A 197 -5.57 -10.01 2.90
CA VAL A 197 -6.76 -9.59 2.17
C VAL A 197 -8.02 -9.75 3.04
N PRO A 198 -8.91 -8.75 3.06
CA PRO A 198 -10.06 -8.74 3.97
C PRO A 198 -11.26 -9.55 3.47
N THR A 199 -11.29 -9.86 2.18
CA THR A 199 -12.35 -10.60 1.49
C THR A 199 -11.72 -11.43 0.38
N ASP A 200 -12.49 -12.33 -0.24
CA ASP A 200 -12.05 -13.08 -1.40
C ASP A 200 -11.68 -12.13 -2.55
N ARG A 201 -10.48 -12.30 -3.11
CA ARG A 201 -9.87 -11.39 -4.09
C ARG A 201 -9.40 -12.10 -5.34
N LEU A 202 -9.51 -11.39 -6.46
CA LEU A 202 -8.76 -11.70 -7.67
C LEU A 202 -7.44 -10.92 -7.62
N LEU A 203 -6.33 -11.63 -7.62
CA LEU A 203 -5.00 -11.04 -7.58
C LEU A 203 -4.28 -11.21 -8.91
N GLU A 204 -3.47 -10.25 -9.27
CA GLU A 204 -2.47 -10.39 -10.32
C GLU A 204 -1.09 -10.48 -9.67
N LEU A 205 -0.42 -11.60 -9.91
CA LEU A 205 0.95 -11.83 -9.53
C LEU A 205 1.85 -11.44 -10.70
N ARG A 206 2.87 -10.65 -10.45
CA ARG A 206 3.85 -10.21 -11.47
C ARG A 206 5.26 -10.45 -10.99
N TYR A 207 6.07 -11.01 -11.85
CA TYR A 207 7.50 -11.13 -11.61
C TYR A 207 8.28 -10.68 -12.82
N ARG A 208 9.35 -9.93 -12.60
CA ARG A 208 10.27 -9.51 -13.65
C ARG A 208 11.71 -9.59 -13.15
N ALA A 209 12.62 -9.88 -14.05
CA ALA A 209 14.04 -9.96 -13.82
C ALA A 209 14.81 -9.64 -15.10
N THR A 210 16.11 -9.36 -14.98
CA THR A 210 17.03 -9.36 -16.11
C THR A 210 17.98 -10.55 -15.93
N ALA A 211 18.08 -11.39 -16.93
CA ALA A 211 18.89 -12.60 -16.90
C ALA A 211 19.73 -12.79 -18.17
N CYS A 212 20.83 -13.49 -18.04
CA CYS A 212 21.62 -14.00 -19.17
C CYS A 212 22.18 -15.38 -18.84
N CYS A 213 22.82 -16.01 -19.81
CA CYS A 213 23.61 -17.20 -19.56
C CYS A 213 25.00 -16.83 -19.01
N ALA A 214 25.58 -17.74 -18.20
CA ALA A 214 26.93 -17.62 -17.67
C ALA A 214 27.66 -18.93 -17.75
N MET A 215 28.98 -18.91 -17.84
CA MET A 215 29.81 -20.10 -17.81
C MET A 215 30.11 -20.53 -16.37
N ARG A 216 30.33 -21.82 -16.19
CA ARG A 216 30.82 -22.37 -14.92
C ARG A 216 32.15 -21.73 -14.52
N GLY A 217 32.24 -21.24 -13.28
CA GLY A 217 33.43 -20.55 -12.77
C GLY A 217 33.49 -19.04 -13.09
N HIS A 218 32.55 -18.53 -13.90
CA HIS A 218 32.43 -17.12 -14.24
C HIS A 218 31.00 -16.62 -13.97
N PRO A 219 30.53 -16.62 -12.72
CA PRO A 219 29.14 -16.28 -12.39
C PRO A 219 28.79 -14.82 -12.68
N ASP A 220 29.80 -13.96 -12.72
CA ASP A 220 29.71 -12.52 -12.95
C ASP A 220 29.79 -12.12 -14.44
N LYS A 221 29.97 -13.08 -15.34
CA LYS A 221 30.16 -12.81 -16.76
C LYS A 221 29.26 -13.67 -17.64
N PRO A 222 28.65 -13.08 -18.68
CA PRO A 222 28.01 -13.83 -19.74
C PRO A 222 29.05 -14.75 -20.42
N THR A 223 28.57 -15.87 -20.96
CA THR A 223 29.45 -16.75 -21.74
C THR A 223 30.01 -16.00 -22.97
N GLU A 224 31.28 -16.27 -23.30
CA GLU A 224 31.93 -15.71 -24.50
C GLU A 224 31.54 -16.44 -25.78
N ASN A 225 30.97 -17.64 -25.66
CA ASN A 225 30.57 -18.45 -26.80
C ASN A 225 29.25 -18.00 -27.42
N ALA A 226 29.28 -17.52 -28.65
CA ALA A 226 28.17 -16.85 -29.33
C ALA A 226 26.92 -17.73 -29.58
N GLY A 227 27.02 -19.04 -29.43
CA GLY A 227 25.91 -19.97 -29.65
C GLY A 227 25.33 -20.62 -28.39
N GLU A 228 25.86 -20.27 -27.21
CA GLU A 228 25.42 -20.89 -25.96
C GLU A 228 24.21 -20.20 -25.36
N MET A 229 23.36 -20.98 -24.77
CA MET A 229 22.10 -20.55 -24.14
C MET A 229 21.84 -21.34 -22.88
N ALA A 230 21.37 -20.69 -21.84
CA ALA A 230 20.84 -21.34 -20.66
C ALA A 230 19.30 -21.38 -20.70
N CYS A 231 18.72 -22.32 -20.00
CA CYS A 231 17.28 -22.36 -19.82
C CYS A 231 16.94 -22.19 -18.34
N TRP A 232 16.07 -21.24 -18.06
CA TRP A 232 15.63 -20.85 -16.72
C TRP A 232 14.13 -21.10 -16.58
N PHE A 233 13.74 -21.92 -15.61
CA PHE A 233 12.35 -22.15 -15.24
C PHE A 233 11.96 -21.21 -14.11
N VAL A 234 10.78 -20.61 -14.19
CA VAL A 234 10.21 -19.71 -13.19
C VAL A 234 8.72 -19.98 -13.04
N CYS A 235 8.21 -20.09 -11.83
CA CYS A 235 6.76 -20.10 -11.54
C CYS A 235 6.44 -19.39 -10.23
N PHE A 236 5.16 -19.05 -10.04
CA PHE A 236 4.66 -18.57 -8.76
C PHE A 236 4.28 -19.74 -7.85
N GLN A 237 4.55 -19.57 -6.56
CA GLN A 237 3.92 -20.35 -5.49
C GLN A 237 3.07 -19.44 -4.62
N LEU A 238 1.88 -19.91 -4.26
CA LEU A 238 0.96 -19.30 -3.32
C LEU A 238 0.81 -20.27 -2.14
N ASP A 239 1.10 -19.80 -0.93
CA ASP A 239 1.00 -20.58 0.32
C ASP A 239 1.72 -21.94 0.25
N GLY A 240 2.85 -21.96 -0.44
CA GLY A 240 3.70 -23.14 -0.58
C GLY A 240 3.31 -24.09 -1.71
N GLN A 241 2.25 -23.81 -2.47
CA GLN A 241 1.81 -24.61 -3.61
C GLN A 241 2.07 -23.87 -4.93
N ASP A 242 2.49 -24.61 -5.97
CA ASP A 242 2.66 -24.02 -7.30
C ASP A 242 1.31 -23.53 -7.83
N VAL A 243 1.29 -22.30 -8.33
CA VAL A 243 0.10 -21.74 -8.97
C VAL A 243 -0.04 -22.38 -10.36
N PRO A 244 -1.16 -23.07 -10.65
CA PRO A 244 -1.35 -23.71 -11.95
C PRO A 244 -1.20 -22.74 -13.12
N ASN A 245 -0.57 -23.18 -14.21
CA ASN A 245 -0.38 -22.42 -15.44
C ASN A 245 0.43 -21.11 -15.28
N SER A 246 1.18 -20.96 -14.19
CA SER A 246 2.01 -19.77 -13.94
C SER A 246 3.47 -19.95 -14.33
N GLY A 247 3.89 -21.17 -14.64
CA GLY A 247 5.28 -21.51 -14.96
C GLY A 247 5.64 -21.21 -16.41
N GLY A 248 6.89 -20.80 -16.61
CA GLY A 248 7.49 -20.63 -17.93
C GLY A 248 8.95 -21.04 -17.95
N GLN A 249 9.42 -21.50 -19.11
CA GLN A 249 10.83 -21.73 -19.39
C GLN A 249 11.33 -20.62 -20.31
N PHE A 250 12.41 -19.97 -19.91
CA PHE A 250 13.03 -18.87 -20.64
C PHE A 250 14.40 -19.28 -21.11
N GLN A 251 14.60 -19.21 -22.42
CA GLN A 251 15.90 -19.34 -23.00
C GLN A 251 16.65 -18.01 -22.90
N VAL A 252 17.79 -17.98 -22.23
CA VAL A 252 18.61 -16.80 -22.06
C VAL A 252 19.95 -17.00 -22.76
N SER A 253 20.34 -16.01 -23.58
CA SER A 253 21.62 -15.97 -24.28
C SER A 253 22.67 -15.19 -23.48
N ARG A 254 23.80 -14.92 -24.09
CA ARG A 254 24.84 -14.06 -23.50
C ARG A 254 24.41 -12.58 -23.34
N ALA A 255 23.36 -12.15 -24.02
CA ALA A 255 22.80 -10.81 -23.81
C ALA A 255 21.90 -10.77 -22.58
N TRP A 256 21.95 -9.69 -21.83
CA TRP A 256 21.02 -9.43 -20.72
C TRP A 256 19.60 -9.26 -21.28
N GLN A 257 18.72 -10.13 -20.89
CA GLN A 257 17.35 -10.19 -21.41
C GLN A 257 16.33 -9.98 -20.30
N PRO A 258 15.28 -9.18 -20.54
CA PRO A 258 14.18 -9.09 -19.59
C PRO A 258 13.37 -10.40 -19.61
N VAL A 259 13.08 -10.91 -18.42
CA VAL A 259 12.17 -12.03 -18.20
C VAL A 259 10.99 -11.50 -17.40
N MET A 260 9.77 -11.83 -17.84
CA MET A 260 8.55 -11.43 -17.17
C MET A 260 7.53 -12.56 -17.22
N ILE A 261 6.94 -12.85 -16.06
CA ILE A 261 5.75 -13.71 -15.95
C ILE A 261 4.66 -12.98 -15.17
N SER A 262 3.41 -13.26 -15.49
CA SER A 262 2.26 -12.82 -14.73
C SER A 262 1.15 -13.84 -14.79
N THR A 263 0.32 -13.88 -13.75
CA THR A 263 -0.86 -14.74 -13.71
C THR A 263 -1.94 -14.11 -12.83
N LEU A 264 -3.19 -14.51 -13.05
CA LEU A 264 -4.30 -14.19 -12.19
C LEU A 264 -4.60 -15.39 -11.29
N VAL A 265 -4.88 -15.12 -10.01
CA VAL A 265 -5.24 -16.15 -9.05
C VAL A 265 -6.32 -15.61 -8.10
N GLN A 266 -7.29 -16.47 -7.75
CA GLN A 266 -8.25 -16.16 -6.71
C GLN A 266 -7.73 -16.65 -5.38
N VAL A 267 -7.91 -15.83 -4.32
CA VAL A 267 -7.56 -16.16 -2.95
C VAL A 267 -8.73 -15.86 -2.02
N GLY A 268 -8.87 -16.65 -0.96
CA GLY A 268 -9.82 -16.37 0.12
C GLY A 268 -9.38 -15.18 0.98
N ALA A 269 -10.28 -14.71 1.86
CA ALA A 269 -9.91 -13.74 2.89
C ALA A 269 -8.85 -14.33 3.83
N GLY A 270 -7.86 -13.53 4.21
CA GLY A 270 -6.81 -13.94 5.15
C GLY A 270 -5.42 -13.51 4.75
N ARG A 271 -4.45 -14.15 5.39
CA ARG A 271 -3.02 -13.91 5.17
C ARG A 271 -2.46 -14.91 4.17
N HIS A 272 -1.74 -14.39 3.18
CA HIS A 272 -1.15 -15.19 2.09
C HIS A 272 0.32 -14.88 1.90
N THR A 273 1.06 -15.85 1.39
CA THR A 273 2.46 -15.70 0.99
C THR A 273 2.63 -16.10 -0.47
N VAL A 274 3.14 -15.20 -1.27
CA VAL A 274 3.55 -15.47 -2.66
C VAL A 274 5.07 -15.48 -2.72
N ARG A 275 5.63 -16.46 -3.41
CA ARG A 275 7.06 -16.54 -3.70
C ARG A 275 7.32 -17.03 -5.11
N ILE A 276 8.52 -16.78 -5.58
CA ILE A 276 9.01 -17.31 -6.86
C ILE A 276 9.76 -18.61 -6.59
N ARG A 277 9.37 -19.66 -7.30
CA ARG A 277 10.16 -20.88 -7.44
C ARG A 277 10.87 -20.85 -8.78
N ASN A 278 12.17 -21.00 -8.76
CA ASN A 278 12.94 -20.98 -9.99
C ASN A 278 14.13 -21.94 -9.94
N HIS A 279 14.53 -22.44 -11.11
CA HIS A 279 15.69 -23.31 -11.24
C HIS A 279 16.23 -23.29 -12.69
N ARG A 280 17.46 -23.78 -12.83
CA ARG A 280 18.03 -24.08 -14.14
C ARG A 280 17.36 -25.32 -14.74
N VAL A 281 16.98 -25.24 -16.01
CA VAL A 281 16.63 -26.44 -16.77
C VAL A 281 17.93 -27.04 -17.34
N PRO A 282 18.22 -28.32 -17.12
CA PRO A 282 19.49 -28.94 -17.48
C PRO A 282 19.61 -29.20 -18.99
N TRP A 283 19.87 -28.13 -19.75
CA TRP A 283 20.27 -28.21 -21.14
C TRP A 283 21.76 -27.85 -21.27
N GLY A 284 22.60 -28.82 -21.66
CA GLY A 284 24.03 -28.61 -21.71
C GLY A 284 24.72 -28.65 -20.34
N GLU A 285 25.94 -29.15 -20.30
CA GLU A 285 26.64 -29.37 -19.06
C GLU A 285 27.32 -28.13 -18.47
N ASN A 286 27.53 -27.08 -19.25
CA ASN A 286 28.39 -25.95 -18.89
C ASN A 286 27.72 -24.57 -18.99
N VAL A 287 26.43 -24.50 -19.28
CA VAL A 287 25.72 -23.22 -19.44
C VAL A 287 24.65 -23.06 -18.36
N TYR A 288 24.71 -21.94 -17.67
CA TYR A 288 23.91 -21.62 -16.50
C TYR A 288 23.25 -20.26 -16.72
N PHE A 289 22.24 -19.90 -15.92
CA PHE A 289 21.70 -18.56 -15.91
C PHE A 289 22.23 -17.74 -14.74
N ILE A 290 22.24 -16.44 -14.89
CA ILE A 290 22.49 -15.46 -13.83
C ILE A 290 21.50 -14.30 -13.98
N CYS A 291 21.00 -13.81 -12.86
CA CYS A 291 20.24 -12.57 -12.80
C CYS A 291 21.15 -11.42 -12.36
N HIS A 292 20.94 -10.27 -12.96
CA HIS A 292 21.73 -9.07 -12.72
C HIS A 292 20.84 -7.84 -12.59
N SER A 293 21.28 -6.84 -11.84
CA SER A 293 20.66 -5.52 -11.84
C SER A 293 21.74 -4.46 -11.91
N ASN A 294 21.64 -3.57 -12.89
CA ASN A 294 22.60 -2.50 -13.13
C ASN A 294 21.85 -1.17 -13.17
N LYS A 295 22.27 -0.20 -12.35
CA LYS A 295 21.67 1.13 -12.32
C LYS A 295 22.05 1.99 -13.51
N GLU A 296 23.24 1.81 -14.04
CA GLU A 296 23.78 2.60 -15.16
C GLU A 296 23.04 2.27 -16.47
N GLU A 297 22.75 0.99 -16.71
CA GLU A 297 22.03 0.52 -17.89
C GLU A 297 20.52 0.35 -17.64
N THR A 298 20.06 0.71 -16.43
CA THR A 298 18.65 0.60 -16.02
C THR A 298 18.06 -0.81 -16.09
N PHE A 299 18.89 -1.85 -15.96
CA PHE A 299 18.43 -3.23 -15.91
C PHE A 299 17.54 -3.47 -14.71
N SER A 300 16.39 -4.11 -14.95
CA SER A 300 15.45 -4.43 -13.88
C SER A 300 16.04 -5.43 -12.91
N PRO A 301 16.05 -5.14 -11.60
CA PRO A 301 16.29 -6.18 -10.60
C PRO A 301 15.19 -7.25 -10.63
N ARG A 302 15.35 -8.30 -9.84
CA ARG A 302 14.29 -9.28 -9.59
C ARG A 302 13.22 -8.64 -8.74
N ILE A 303 12.02 -8.46 -9.31
CA ILE A 303 10.89 -7.78 -8.66
C ILE A 303 9.69 -8.69 -8.64
N LEU A 304 9.15 -8.92 -7.44
CA LEU A 304 7.89 -9.61 -7.21
C LEU A 304 6.84 -8.61 -6.72
N GLU A 305 5.70 -8.57 -7.40
CA GLU A 305 4.58 -7.69 -7.06
C GLU A 305 3.28 -8.49 -6.96
N VAL A 306 2.44 -8.12 -6.00
CA VAL A 306 1.07 -8.62 -5.87
C VAL A 306 0.13 -7.43 -5.98
N TRP A 307 -0.78 -7.49 -6.96
CA TRP A 307 -1.77 -6.45 -7.23
C TRP A 307 -3.17 -6.99 -7.00
N ASP A 308 -3.98 -6.27 -6.26
CA ASP A 308 -5.41 -6.54 -6.11
C ASP A 308 -6.16 -6.06 -7.35
N ARG A 309 -6.98 -6.93 -7.92
CA ARG A 309 -7.85 -6.65 -9.08
C ARG A 309 -9.33 -6.52 -8.70
N GLY A 310 -9.64 -6.52 -7.42
CA GLY A 310 -10.97 -6.41 -6.87
C GLY A 310 -11.46 -7.71 -6.24
N THR A 311 -12.75 -7.74 -5.89
CA THR A 311 -13.36 -8.94 -5.30
C THR A 311 -13.41 -10.09 -6.31
N ALA A 312 -13.14 -11.30 -5.85
CA ALA A 312 -13.40 -12.51 -6.63
C ALA A 312 -14.92 -12.67 -6.85
N LYS A 313 -15.31 -13.06 -8.06
CA LYS A 313 -16.70 -13.35 -8.41
C LYS A 313 -16.90 -14.85 -8.59
#